data_b090c19ee5cbfb5b878f3c4d56913225
#
_entry.id   b090c19ee5cbfb5b878f3c4d56913225
#
_cell.length_a   1.000
_cell.length_b   1.000
_cell.length_c   1.000
_cell.angle_alpha   90.00
_cell.angle_beta   90.00
_cell.angle_gamma   90.00
#
_symmetry.space_group_name_H-M   'P 1'
#
loop_
_entity.id
_entity.type
_entity.pdbx_description
1 polymer ?
#
loop_
_entity_poly.entity_id
_entity_poly.type
_entity_poly.pdbx_seq_one_letter_code
_entity_poly.pdbx_strand_id
1 'polypeptide(L)'
;MKLFKKEKIGSKRIIHFLGFKFEYSTAKKYTYTPVTERGTTTIPRPIKLIVSLTSFPARIPTLHITLASLLQQTVKPDMVILWLAKEQFPNGEDDLTEEILKLKEFGLTIKWWHDIRPYKKLIPTITNYPDDIIITTDDDVVYDKTMVEKLYESYKKAPHHIHCHRITKISLKKGKFKARCKQCYKQPSFANKLVGIGGVLYPPNSLYKDITNENLFTQLAPTNDDIWFWLMAVINGTKIVQIKHNQDDPPEIEETLTGPCLCHVNDSGENLFYVQLEKVFNHYEGLKEKVISDMK
;
A
#
# COMPACT_ATOMS: atom_id res chain seq x y z
N MET A 1 -6.39 -40.59 -0.68
CA MET A 1 -6.80 -39.50 -1.58
C MET A 1 -7.63 -38.50 -0.76
N LYS A 2 -7.23 -37.22 -0.61
CA LYS A 2 -8.06 -36.24 0.10
C LYS A 2 -9.31 -35.95 -0.72
N LEU A 3 -10.48 -36.38 -0.23
CA LEU A 3 -11.78 -36.18 -0.87
C LEU A 3 -12.18 -34.73 -1.11
N PHE A 4 -11.51 -33.78 -0.41
CA PHE A 4 -11.75 -32.37 -0.46
C PHE A 4 -10.44 -31.59 -0.33
N LYS A 5 -10.15 -30.67 -1.27
CA LYS A 5 -9.06 -29.71 -1.20
C LYS A 5 -9.58 -28.34 -1.61
N LYS A 6 -9.26 -27.30 -0.86
CA LYS A 6 -9.60 -25.92 -1.17
C LYS A 6 -8.31 -25.12 -1.32
N GLU A 7 -8.19 -24.40 -2.41
CA GLU A 7 -7.08 -23.49 -2.69
C GLU A 7 -7.62 -22.06 -2.83
N LYS A 8 -6.79 -21.10 -2.44
CA LYS A 8 -7.07 -19.66 -2.56
C LYS A 8 -5.88 -19.02 -3.23
N ILE A 9 -6.12 -18.33 -4.35
CA ILE A 9 -5.12 -17.54 -5.09
C ILE A 9 -5.74 -16.16 -5.29
N GLY A 10 -5.32 -15.17 -4.52
CA GLY A 10 -5.97 -13.84 -4.49
C GLY A 10 -7.48 -13.98 -4.23
N SER A 11 -8.28 -13.43 -5.11
CA SER A 11 -9.75 -13.57 -5.11
C SER A 11 -10.22 -14.90 -5.70
N LYS A 12 -9.38 -15.65 -6.42
CA LYS A 12 -9.74 -16.94 -7.02
C LYS A 12 -9.85 -18.02 -5.97
N ARG A 13 -10.90 -18.83 -6.04
CA ARG A 13 -11.17 -19.99 -5.18
C ARG A 13 -11.25 -21.23 -6.04
N ILE A 14 -10.46 -22.23 -5.69
CA ILE A 14 -10.42 -23.52 -6.38
C ILE A 14 -10.83 -24.60 -5.37
N ILE A 15 -11.87 -25.33 -5.69
CA ILE A 15 -12.38 -26.44 -4.86
C ILE A 15 -12.24 -27.73 -5.65
N HIS A 16 -11.48 -28.66 -5.12
CA HIS A 16 -11.41 -30.05 -5.60
C HIS A 16 -12.32 -30.91 -4.72
N PHE A 17 -13.31 -31.53 -5.30
CA PHE A 17 -14.25 -32.38 -4.60
C PHE A 17 -14.59 -33.60 -5.47
N LEU A 18 -14.35 -34.82 -4.96
CA LEU A 18 -14.63 -36.12 -5.64
C LEU A 18 -14.11 -36.15 -7.10
N GLY A 19 -12.93 -35.59 -7.36
CA GLY A 19 -12.34 -35.56 -8.71
C GLY A 19 -12.79 -34.40 -9.60
N PHE A 20 -13.80 -33.63 -9.20
CA PHE A 20 -14.20 -32.42 -9.88
C PHE A 20 -13.43 -31.21 -9.38
N LYS A 21 -13.14 -30.27 -10.30
CA LYS A 21 -12.50 -28.98 -10.02
C LYS A 21 -13.51 -27.86 -10.28
N PHE A 22 -13.83 -27.09 -9.26
CA PHE A 22 -14.66 -25.90 -9.34
C PHE A 22 -13.81 -24.69 -9.13
N GLU A 23 -13.89 -23.72 -10.04
CA GLU A 23 -13.21 -22.44 -9.90
C GLU A 23 -14.26 -21.31 -9.90
N TYR A 24 -14.10 -20.37 -8.96
CA TYR A 24 -14.89 -19.15 -8.95
C TYR A 24 -14.05 -18.00 -8.41
N SER A 25 -14.33 -16.79 -8.87
CA SER A 25 -13.71 -15.57 -8.36
C SER A 25 -14.61 -14.89 -7.33
N THR A 26 -14.01 -14.39 -6.27
CA THR A 26 -14.63 -13.47 -5.31
C THR A 26 -14.19 -12.04 -5.56
N ALA A 27 -13.49 -11.78 -6.69
CA ALA A 27 -13.08 -10.45 -7.09
C ALA A 27 -14.31 -9.54 -7.22
N LYS A 28 -14.19 -8.33 -6.69
CA LYS A 28 -15.16 -7.29 -6.96
C LYS A 28 -15.01 -6.87 -8.41
N LYS A 29 -16.12 -6.77 -9.11
CA LYS A 29 -16.11 -6.24 -10.48
C LYS A 29 -15.80 -4.75 -10.44
N TYR A 30 -15.01 -4.31 -11.38
CA TYR A 30 -14.77 -2.90 -11.66
C TYR A 30 -15.11 -2.61 -13.14
N THR A 31 -15.35 -1.35 -13.42
CA THR A 31 -15.48 -0.87 -14.80
C THR A 31 -14.34 0.09 -15.06
N TYR A 32 -13.51 -0.21 -16.06
CA TYR A 32 -12.51 0.75 -16.51
C TYR A 32 -13.23 1.95 -17.14
N THR A 33 -12.86 3.15 -16.68
CA THR A 33 -13.35 4.41 -17.23
C THR A 33 -12.13 5.23 -17.68
N PRO A 34 -12.05 5.59 -18.97
CA PRO A 34 -10.99 6.47 -19.44
C PRO A 34 -10.99 7.82 -18.72
N VAL A 35 -9.81 8.36 -18.49
CA VAL A 35 -9.63 9.71 -17.96
C VAL A 35 -9.94 10.72 -19.06
N THR A 36 -10.82 11.68 -18.80
CA THR A 36 -11.28 12.68 -19.77
C THR A 36 -10.96 14.12 -19.36
N GLU A 37 -10.52 14.31 -18.12
CA GLU A 37 -10.16 15.63 -17.59
C GLU A 37 -8.91 15.52 -16.68
N ARG A 38 -8.28 16.67 -16.41
CA ARG A 38 -7.11 16.71 -15.52
C ARG A 38 -7.44 16.16 -14.13
N GLY A 39 -6.68 15.16 -13.71
CA GLY A 39 -6.84 14.45 -12.43
C GLY A 39 -6.11 15.11 -11.26
N THR A 40 -5.25 16.10 -11.52
CA THR A 40 -4.57 16.90 -10.48
C THR A 40 -5.18 18.31 -10.37
N THR A 41 -5.13 18.88 -9.14
CA THR A 41 -5.63 20.24 -8.93
C THR A 41 -4.69 21.29 -9.54
N THR A 42 -5.27 22.41 -9.95
CA THR A 42 -4.53 23.63 -10.32
C THR A 42 -4.58 24.68 -9.21
N ILE A 43 -5.32 24.41 -8.13
CA ILE A 43 -5.45 25.31 -6.98
C ILE A 43 -4.31 24.99 -6.01
N PRO A 44 -3.40 25.95 -5.75
CA PRO A 44 -2.28 25.72 -4.83
C PRO A 44 -2.76 25.40 -3.41
N ARG A 45 -2.12 24.39 -2.77
CA ARG A 45 -2.27 24.12 -1.34
C ARG A 45 -0.99 24.52 -0.62
N PRO A 46 -1.07 25.05 0.61
CA PRO A 46 0.11 25.36 1.43
C PRO A 46 0.95 24.08 1.70
N ILE A 47 0.29 22.96 1.91
CA ILE A 47 0.89 21.63 2.04
C ILE A 47 0.28 20.78 0.92
N LYS A 48 1.12 20.28 0.01
CA LYS A 48 0.63 19.49 -1.13
C LYS A 48 0.08 18.16 -0.67
N LEU A 49 -0.88 17.64 -1.42
CA LEU A 49 -1.43 16.30 -1.29
C LEU A 49 -0.91 15.48 -2.47
N ILE A 50 0.00 14.56 -2.21
CA ILE A 50 0.71 13.78 -3.24
C ILE A 50 0.25 12.33 -3.16
N VAL A 51 -0.29 11.78 -4.25
CA VAL A 51 -0.52 10.35 -4.42
C VAL A 51 0.72 9.73 -5.06
N SER A 52 1.24 8.68 -4.45
CA SER A 52 2.49 8.04 -4.85
C SER A 52 2.36 6.53 -4.91
N LEU A 53 2.81 5.95 -6.02
CA LEU A 53 2.87 4.52 -6.21
C LEU A 53 4.15 4.10 -6.93
N THR A 54 4.41 2.80 -6.93
CA THR A 54 5.48 2.17 -7.72
C THR A 54 4.92 0.97 -8.45
N SER A 55 5.60 0.58 -9.52
CA SER A 55 5.30 -0.64 -10.27
C SER A 55 6.59 -1.28 -10.79
N PHE A 56 6.45 -2.37 -11.53
CA PHE A 56 7.54 -3.13 -12.13
C PHE A 56 7.09 -3.74 -13.46
N PRO A 57 8.01 -4.26 -14.33
CA PRO A 57 7.70 -4.61 -15.73
C PRO A 57 6.49 -5.53 -15.92
N ALA A 58 6.29 -6.52 -15.06
CA ALA A 58 5.18 -7.47 -15.20
C ALA A 58 3.78 -6.84 -14.98
N ARG A 59 3.71 -5.64 -14.39
CA ARG A 59 2.45 -4.91 -14.12
C ARG A 59 2.13 -3.86 -15.17
N ILE A 60 3.11 -3.46 -15.99
CA ILE A 60 2.96 -2.38 -16.97
C ILE A 60 1.74 -2.55 -17.89
N PRO A 61 1.41 -3.75 -18.41
CA PRO A 61 0.26 -3.91 -19.30
C PRO A 61 -1.08 -3.49 -18.72
N THR A 62 -1.25 -3.60 -17.39
CA THR A 62 -2.52 -3.32 -16.70
C THR A 62 -2.48 -2.07 -15.82
N LEU A 63 -1.30 -1.51 -15.59
CA LEU A 63 -1.08 -0.39 -14.66
C LEU A 63 -1.93 0.85 -14.98
N HIS A 64 -2.20 1.11 -16.27
CA HIS A 64 -3.04 2.22 -16.71
C HIS A 64 -4.42 2.22 -16.05
N ILE A 65 -4.96 1.05 -15.68
CA ILE A 65 -6.26 0.91 -15.01
C ILE A 65 -6.21 1.50 -13.60
N THR A 66 -5.18 1.14 -12.81
CA THR A 66 -4.96 1.73 -11.48
C THR A 66 -4.72 3.23 -11.58
N LEU A 67 -3.82 3.67 -12.47
CA LEU A 67 -3.48 5.07 -12.65
C LEU A 67 -4.71 5.91 -13.04
N ALA A 68 -5.56 5.40 -13.93
CA ALA A 68 -6.80 6.07 -14.30
C ALA A 68 -7.73 6.26 -13.09
N SER A 69 -7.85 5.26 -12.21
CA SER A 69 -8.66 5.39 -10.99
C SER A 69 -8.12 6.43 -10.01
N LEU A 70 -6.79 6.59 -9.95
CA LEU A 70 -6.13 7.61 -9.12
C LEU A 70 -6.28 9.03 -9.68
N LEU A 71 -6.37 9.18 -11.01
CA LEU A 71 -6.61 10.46 -11.67
C LEU A 71 -8.08 10.87 -11.70
N GLN A 72 -9.00 10.01 -11.23
CA GLN A 72 -10.45 10.29 -11.20
C GLN A 72 -10.99 10.48 -9.77
N GLN A 73 -10.13 10.96 -8.86
CA GLN A 73 -10.52 11.19 -7.47
C GLN A 73 -11.37 12.46 -7.31
N THR A 74 -12.39 12.42 -6.43
CA THR A 74 -13.26 13.56 -6.10
C THR A 74 -12.49 14.72 -5.48
N VAL A 75 -11.55 14.42 -4.58
CA VAL A 75 -10.54 15.37 -4.11
C VAL A 75 -9.28 15.17 -4.94
N LYS A 76 -9.07 16.06 -5.90
CA LYS A 76 -7.90 16.02 -6.79
C LYS A 76 -6.61 16.27 -5.99
N PRO A 77 -5.61 15.36 -6.04
CA PRO A 77 -4.30 15.61 -5.44
C PRO A 77 -3.55 16.72 -6.20
N ASP A 78 -2.51 17.25 -5.60
CA ASP A 78 -1.60 18.19 -6.28
C ASP A 78 -0.69 17.46 -7.27
N MET A 79 -0.34 16.20 -6.96
CA MET A 79 0.49 15.37 -7.82
C MET A 79 0.03 13.90 -7.72
N VAL A 80 0.12 13.18 -8.84
CA VAL A 80 0.08 11.70 -8.90
C VAL A 80 1.43 11.25 -9.47
N ILE A 81 2.24 10.56 -8.66
CA ILE A 81 3.60 10.19 -9.02
C ILE A 81 3.72 8.67 -9.14
N LEU A 82 4.14 8.21 -10.31
CA LEU A 82 4.57 6.84 -10.55
C LEU A 82 6.11 6.78 -10.48
N TRP A 83 6.63 6.05 -9.51
CA TRP A 83 8.06 5.77 -9.38
C TRP A 83 8.43 4.45 -10.01
N LEU A 84 9.40 4.45 -10.91
CA LEU A 84 9.90 3.27 -11.60
C LEU A 84 11.41 3.08 -11.34
N ALA A 85 11.86 1.83 -11.34
CA ALA A 85 13.27 1.51 -11.17
C ALA A 85 14.04 1.65 -12.49
N LYS A 86 15.10 2.46 -12.51
CA LYS A 86 15.93 2.63 -13.71
C LYS A 86 16.49 1.31 -14.25
N GLU A 87 16.83 0.40 -13.35
CA GLU A 87 17.40 -0.91 -13.67
C GLU A 87 16.40 -1.84 -14.35
N GLN A 88 15.11 -1.64 -14.11
CA GLN A 88 14.02 -2.47 -14.64
C GLN A 88 13.46 -1.93 -15.97
N PHE A 89 13.79 -0.68 -16.32
CA PHE A 89 13.31 0.02 -17.50
C PHE A 89 14.49 0.70 -18.23
N PRO A 90 15.34 -0.09 -18.92
CA PRO A 90 16.58 0.40 -19.51
C PRO A 90 16.37 1.42 -20.63
N ASN A 91 15.22 1.39 -21.31
CA ASN A 91 14.86 2.34 -22.35
C ASN A 91 13.98 3.51 -21.81
N GLY A 92 13.82 3.59 -20.48
CA GLY A 92 13.03 4.65 -19.85
C GLY A 92 11.55 4.60 -20.20
N GLU A 93 10.99 5.71 -20.69
CA GLU A 93 9.57 5.78 -21.04
C GLU A 93 9.19 4.89 -22.24
N ASP A 94 10.14 4.50 -23.09
CA ASP A 94 9.88 3.62 -24.23
C ASP A 94 9.53 2.18 -23.80
N ASP A 95 9.81 1.82 -22.55
CA ASP A 95 9.39 0.54 -21.96
C ASP A 95 7.93 0.58 -21.43
N LEU A 96 7.25 1.73 -21.53
CA LEU A 96 5.88 1.90 -21.03
C LEU A 96 4.85 1.84 -22.16
N THR A 97 3.61 1.45 -21.80
CA THR A 97 2.53 1.43 -22.80
C THR A 97 2.02 2.84 -23.13
N GLU A 98 1.46 2.99 -24.32
CA GLU A 98 0.88 4.25 -24.80
C GLU A 98 -0.23 4.75 -23.86
N GLU A 99 -1.01 3.83 -23.29
CA GLU A 99 -2.07 4.14 -22.33
C GLU A 99 -1.52 4.83 -21.08
N ILE A 100 -0.36 4.39 -20.56
CA ILE A 100 0.29 5.03 -19.42
C ILE A 100 0.81 6.41 -19.82
N LEU A 101 1.49 6.51 -20.96
CA LEU A 101 2.08 7.77 -21.41
C LEU A 101 1.02 8.86 -21.65
N LYS A 102 -0.13 8.50 -22.21
CA LYS A 102 -1.28 9.42 -22.38
C LYS A 102 -1.79 10.01 -21.06
N LEU A 103 -1.66 9.29 -19.93
CA LEU A 103 -2.11 9.81 -18.64
C LEU A 103 -1.28 11.01 -18.14
N LYS A 104 -0.11 11.28 -18.72
CA LYS A 104 0.70 12.48 -18.44
C LYS A 104 -0.07 13.76 -18.79
N GLU A 105 -0.88 13.75 -19.84
CA GLU A 105 -1.74 14.86 -20.24
C GLU A 105 -2.79 15.18 -19.16
N PHE A 106 -3.19 14.18 -18.40
CA PHE A 106 -4.16 14.29 -17.31
C PHE A 106 -3.53 14.50 -15.93
N GLY A 107 -2.20 14.66 -15.86
CA GLY A 107 -1.48 15.04 -14.62
C GLY A 107 -0.70 13.91 -13.97
N LEU A 108 -0.53 12.76 -14.62
CA LEU A 108 0.44 11.75 -14.16
C LEU A 108 1.87 12.29 -14.30
N THR A 109 2.66 12.13 -13.24
CA THR A 109 4.10 12.40 -13.24
C THR A 109 4.85 11.09 -13.12
N ILE A 110 5.71 10.76 -14.09
CA ILE A 110 6.58 9.58 -14.05
C ILE A 110 7.95 10.03 -13.56
N LYS A 111 8.49 9.32 -12.57
CA LYS A 111 9.80 9.58 -11.98
C LYS A 111 10.60 8.30 -11.82
N TRP A 112 11.91 8.44 -11.76
CA TRP A 112 12.85 7.35 -11.75
C TRP A 112 13.65 7.33 -10.45
N TRP A 113 13.83 6.11 -9.90
CA TRP A 113 14.66 5.86 -8.73
C TRP A 113 15.51 4.61 -8.99
N HIS A 114 16.43 4.26 -8.10
CA HIS A 114 17.07 2.94 -8.13
C HIS A 114 16.12 1.89 -7.53
N ASP A 115 16.37 0.61 -7.78
CA ASP A 115 15.42 -0.44 -7.35
C ASP A 115 15.51 -0.74 -5.85
N ILE A 116 14.63 -0.19 -5.09
CA ILE A 116 14.36 -0.52 -3.69
C ILE A 116 13.02 -1.27 -3.53
N ARG A 117 12.58 -1.98 -4.56
CA ARG A 117 11.36 -2.80 -4.56
C ARG A 117 10.10 -2.00 -4.15
N PRO A 118 9.18 -2.49 -3.25
CA PRO A 118 7.95 -1.77 -2.92
C PRO A 118 8.20 -0.46 -2.16
N TYR A 119 9.37 -0.28 -1.59
CA TYR A 119 9.74 0.94 -0.86
C TYR A 119 9.71 2.20 -1.73
N LYS A 120 9.84 2.04 -3.07
CA LYS A 120 9.76 3.15 -4.02
C LYS A 120 8.44 3.93 -3.95
N LYS A 121 7.35 3.31 -3.48
CA LYS A 121 6.09 4.06 -3.37
C LYS A 121 6.11 5.18 -2.32
N LEU A 122 7.01 5.12 -1.32
CA LEU A 122 7.11 6.13 -0.27
C LEU A 122 8.46 6.83 -0.22
N ILE A 123 9.57 6.08 -0.21
CA ILE A 123 10.91 6.61 0.10
C ILE A 123 11.32 7.76 -0.83
N PRO A 124 11.27 7.66 -2.16
CA PRO A 124 11.66 8.79 -3.01
C PRO A 124 10.69 9.97 -2.89
N THR A 125 9.42 9.73 -2.58
CA THR A 125 8.47 10.83 -2.39
C THR A 125 8.76 11.60 -1.12
N ILE A 126 8.96 10.93 0.02
CA ILE A 126 9.27 11.62 1.28
C ILE A 126 10.63 12.31 1.23
N THR A 127 11.58 11.79 0.46
CA THR A 127 12.90 12.40 0.26
C THR A 127 12.81 13.70 -0.54
N ASN A 128 11.97 13.74 -1.58
CA ASN A 128 11.83 14.92 -2.44
C ASN A 128 10.79 15.93 -1.96
N TYR A 129 9.84 15.51 -1.12
CA TYR A 129 8.70 16.29 -0.64
C TYR A 129 8.48 16.05 0.87
N PRO A 130 9.47 16.38 1.73
CA PRO A 130 9.44 16.03 3.16
C PRO A 130 8.34 16.75 3.95
N ASP A 131 7.90 17.91 3.48
CA ASP A 131 6.92 18.76 4.15
C ASP A 131 5.50 18.60 3.60
N ASP A 132 5.30 17.66 2.66
CA ASP A 132 4.03 17.46 2.00
C ASP A 132 3.30 16.20 2.55
N ILE A 133 1.99 16.14 2.34
CA ILE A 133 1.15 15.00 2.69
C ILE A 133 1.30 13.96 1.57
N ILE A 134 1.65 12.72 1.93
CA ILE A 134 1.84 11.64 0.97
C ILE A 134 0.75 10.58 1.18
N ILE A 135 0.10 10.18 0.10
CA ILE A 135 -0.78 9.00 0.06
C ILE A 135 -0.09 7.92 -0.77
N THR A 136 0.27 6.80 -0.13
CA THR A 136 0.77 5.64 -0.89
C THR A 136 -0.36 4.76 -1.35
N THR A 137 -0.21 4.19 -2.54
CA THR A 137 -1.15 3.25 -3.16
C THR A 137 -0.40 2.09 -3.81
N ASP A 138 -1.09 0.99 -4.07
CA ASP A 138 -0.56 -0.17 -4.79
C ASP A 138 -0.96 -0.11 -6.28
N ASP A 139 -0.35 -0.93 -7.13
CA ASP A 139 -0.42 -0.87 -8.58
C ASP A 139 -1.36 -1.90 -9.24
N ASP A 140 -2.07 -2.69 -8.44
CA ASP A 140 -2.83 -3.87 -8.89
C ASP A 140 -4.31 -3.85 -8.50
N VAL A 141 -4.82 -2.66 -8.14
CA VAL A 141 -6.22 -2.48 -7.71
C VAL A 141 -6.84 -1.24 -8.33
N VAL A 142 -8.18 -1.20 -8.34
CA VAL A 142 -8.97 -0.04 -8.80
C VAL A 142 -9.50 0.71 -7.58
N TYR A 143 -9.06 1.94 -7.41
CA TYR A 143 -9.47 2.78 -6.28
C TYR A 143 -10.83 3.43 -6.50
N ASP A 144 -11.66 3.43 -5.44
CA ASP A 144 -12.89 4.20 -5.43
C ASP A 144 -12.59 5.71 -5.55
N LYS A 145 -13.44 6.42 -6.27
CA LYS A 145 -13.28 7.86 -6.52
C LYS A 145 -13.23 8.73 -5.26
N THR A 146 -13.68 8.24 -4.13
CA THR A 146 -13.66 8.95 -2.83
C THR A 146 -12.53 8.50 -1.91
N MET A 147 -11.58 7.70 -2.40
CA MET A 147 -10.48 7.17 -1.57
C MET A 147 -9.63 8.30 -0.99
N VAL A 148 -9.16 9.21 -1.82
CA VAL A 148 -8.34 10.38 -1.41
C VAL A 148 -9.16 11.30 -0.51
N GLU A 149 -10.42 11.59 -0.87
CA GLU A 149 -11.32 12.44 -0.07
C GLU A 149 -11.46 11.92 1.36
N LYS A 150 -11.77 10.65 1.54
CA LYS A 150 -11.97 10.05 2.86
C LYS A 150 -10.71 10.08 3.72
N LEU A 151 -9.54 9.81 3.14
CA LEU A 151 -8.26 9.91 3.83
C LEU A 151 -7.98 11.34 4.25
N TYR A 152 -8.13 12.30 3.34
CA TYR A 152 -7.85 13.71 3.58
C TYR A 152 -8.81 14.33 4.61
N GLU A 153 -10.11 13.99 4.55
CA GLU A 153 -11.08 14.42 5.56
C GLU A 153 -10.78 13.85 6.96
N SER A 154 -10.27 12.62 7.02
CA SER A 154 -9.82 12.04 8.28
C SER A 154 -8.57 12.72 8.80
N TYR A 155 -7.60 13.02 7.93
CA TYR A 155 -6.39 13.79 8.26
C TYR A 155 -6.73 15.17 8.83
N LYS A 156 -7.61 15.93 8.20
CA LYS A 156 -7.99 17.27 8.69
C LYS A 156 -8.53 17.26 10.13
N LYS A 157 -9.13 16.15 10.57
CA LYS A 157 -9.66 15.98 11.93
C LYS A 157 -8.61 15.56 12.96
N ALA A 158 -7.53 14.91 12.52
CA ALA A 158 -6.49 14.38 13.40
C ALA A 158 -5.11 14.37 12.69
N PRO A 159 -4.52 15.55 12.42
CA PRO A 159 -3.37 15.71 11.54
C PRO A 159 -2.06 15.09 12.05
N HIS A 160 -2.02 14.65 13.30
CA HIS A 160 -0.85 14.03 13.91
C HIS A 160 -0.80 12.50 13.76
N HIS A 161 -1.77 11.89 13.06
CA HIS A 161 -1.85 10.45 12.87
C HIS A 161 -1.65 10.05 11.41
N ILE A 162 -1.19 8.84 11.19
CA ILE A 162 -1.27 8.19 9.88
C ILE A 162 -2.67 7.63 9.69
N HIS A 163 -3.25 7.87 8.51
CA HIS A 163 -4.63 7.48 8.18
C HIS A 163 -4.63 6.41 7.10
N CYS A 164 -5.39 5.35 7.29
CA CYS A 164 -5.50 4.29 6.30
C CYS A 164 -6.91 3.70 6.21
N HIS A 165 -7.28 3.24 5.04
CA HIS A 165 -8.53 2.51 4.84
C HIS A 165 -8.49 1.15 5.52
N ARG A 166 -7.35 0.49 5.49
CA ARG A 166 -7.18 -0.87 5.98
C ARG A 166 -6.08 -0.97 7.04
N ILE A 167 -6.37 -1.71 8.09
CA ILE A 167 -5.40 -2.09 9.12
C ILE A 167 -5.37 -3.59 9.34
N THR A 168 -4.24 -4.05 9.84
CA THR A 168 -4.13 -5.33 10.55
C THR A 168 -3.95 -5.04 12.03
N LYS A 169 -4.93 -5.45 12.85
CA LYS A 169 -4.80 -5.32 14.32
C LYS A 169 -3.81 -6.33 14.83
N ILE A 170 -2.76 -5.84 15.45
CA ILE A 170 -1.76 -6.67 16.15
C ILE A 170 -2.26 -6.91 17.58
N SER A 171 -2.13 -8.12 18.05
CA SER A 171 -2.50 -8.55 19.41
C SER A 171 -1.53 -9.60 19.92
N LEU A 172 -1.46 -9.77 21.24
CA LEU A 172 -0.65 -10.79 21.88
C LEU A 172 -1.55 -11.93 22.39
N LYS A 173 -1.29 -13.16 21.99
CA LYS A 173 -2.01 -14.34 22.48
C LYS A 173 -1.00 -15.42 22.90
N LYS A 174 -1.02 -15.81 24.16
CA LYS A 174 -0.08 -16.77 24.76
C LYS A 174 1.40 -16.42 24.44
N GLY A 175 1.77 -15.15 24.62
CA GLY A 175 3.14 -14.65 24.38
C GLY A 175 3.52 -14.51 22.89
N LYS A 176 2.64 -14.85 21.94
CA LYS A 176 2.92 -14.77 20.51
C LYS A 176 2.09 -13.67 19.83
N PHE A 177 2.70 -12.89 18.96
CA PHE A 177 1.99 -11.91 18.14
C PHE A 177 1.00 -12.61 17.20
N LYS A 178 -0.16 -12.00 17.06
CA LYS A 178 -1.21 -12.38 16.13
C LYS A 178 -1.64 -11.17 15.34
N ALA A 179 -1.63 -11.30 14.03
CA ALA A 179 -2.10 -10.31 13.09
C ALA A 179 -3.50 -10.69 12.60
N ARG A 180 -4.46 -9.77 12.73
CA ARG A 180 -5.84 -9.98 12.24
C ARG A 180 -6.27 -8.77 11.43
N CYS A 181 -6.54 -9.01 10.16
CA CYS A 181 -7.16 -7.99 9.32
C CYS A 181 -8.59 -7.72 9.82
N LYS A 182 -8.90 -6.45 10.09
CA LYS A 182 -10.24 -6.01 10.49
C LYS A 182 -10.62 -4.77 9.68
N GLN A 183 -11.82 -4.81 9.15
CA GLN A 183 -12.43 -3.73 8.37
C GLN A 183 -13.40 -2.89 9.19
N CYS A 184 -13.12 -2.67 10.45
CA CYS A 184 -13.96 -1.83 11.31
C CYS A 184 -13.14 -0.69 11.89
N TYR A 185 -13.73 0.49 11.93
CA TYR A 185 -13.11 1.67 12.54
C TYR A 185 -12.47 1.35 13.90
N LYS A 186 -11.24 1.78 14.06
CA LYS A 186 -10.47 1.61 15.29
C LYS A 186 -9.90 2.95 15.74
N GLN A 187 -9.88 3.13 17.07
CA GLN A 187 -9.19 4.26 17.68
C GLN A 187 -7.70 4.26 17.26
N PRO A 188 -7.07 5.45 17.20
CA PRO A 188 -5.64 5.56 16.93
C PRO A 188 -4.83 4.68 17.90
N SER A 189 -3.94 3.85 17.35
CA SER A 189 -3.16 2.90 18.15
C SER A 189 -1.84 2.55 17.48
N PHE A 190 -0.79 2.32 18.27
CA PHE A 190 0.46 1.73 17.82
C PHE A 190 0.31 0.26 17.39
N ALA A 191 -0.70 -0.43 17.90
CA ALA A 191 -1.01 -1.81 17.51
C ALA A 191 -1.89 -1.93 16.25
N ASN A 192 -2.21 -0.83 15.58
CA ASN A 192 -2.82 -0.82 14.27
C ASN A 192 -1.70 -0.81 13.21
N LYS A 193 -1.36 -1.99 12.63
CA LYS A 193 -0.46 -2.04 11.48
C LYS A 193 -1.21 -1.53 10.25
N LEU A 194 -0.68 -0.51 9.60
CA LEU A 194 -1.18 -0.04 8.31
C LEU A 194 -1.08 -1.13 7.23
N VAL A 195 -1.94 -1.08 6.22
CA VAL A 195 -1.93 -1.98 5.07
C VAL A 195 -2.09 -1.17 3.79
N GLY A 196 -1.12 -1.29 2.88
CA GLY A 196 -0.96 -0.44 1.70
C GLY A 196 -2.13 -0.47 0.72
N ILE A 197 -2.70 -1.66 0.48
CA ILE A 197 -3.67 -1.90 -0.61
C ILE A 197 -4.88 -0.93 -0.63
N GLY A 198 -5.31 -0.42 0.51
CA GLY A 198 -6.44 0.51 0.60
C GLY A 198 -6.07 1.99 0.42
N GLY A 199 -4.80 2.29 0.37
CA GLY A 199 -4.26 3.64 0.47
C GLY A 199 -3.94 4.06 1.91
N VAL A 200 -2.78 4.68 2.10
CA VAL A 200 -2.28 5.17 3.40
C VAL A 200 -1.80 6.59 3.27
N LEU A 201 -2.34 7.49 4.08
CA LEU A 201 -1.95 8.89 4.16
C LEU A 201 -0.95 9.11 5.29
N TYR A 202 0.19 9.65 4.95
CA TYR A 202 1.28 10.03 5.84
C TYR A 202 1.35 11.55 5.94
N PRO A 203 1.09 12.15 7.12
CA PRO A 203 1.40 13.56 7.37
C PRO A 203 2.90 13.83 7.30
N PRO A 204 3.33 15.07 7.04
CA PRO A 204 4.73 15.45 7.17
C PRO A 204 5.24 15.11 8.57
N ASN A 205 6.51 14.71 8.66
CA ASN A 205 7.21 14.36 9.91
C ASN A 205 6.54 13.24 10.74
N SER A 206 5.72 12.38 10.12
CA SER A 206 5.00 11.29 10.80
C SER A 206 5.85 10.01 10.98
N LEU A 207 7.04 9.94 10.42
CA LEU A 207 7.90 8.77 10.42
C LEU A 207 9.28 9.09 11.02
N TYR A 208 9.85 8.09 11.71
CA TYR A 208 11.19 8.22 12.29
C TYR A 208 12.25 8.35 11.19
N LYS A 209 13.34 9.06 11.50
CA LYS A 209 14.42 9.40 10.55
C LYS A 209 14.99 8.22 9.76
N ASP A 210 15.01 7.04 10.34
CA ASP A 210 15.52 5.83 9.69
C ASP A 210 14.61 5.30 8.59
N ILE A 211 13.46 5.93 8.36
CA ILE A 211 12.50 5.55 7.28
C ILE A 211 13.23 5.42 5.93
N THR A 212 14.20 6.28 5.65
CA THR A 212 14.97 6.30 4.40
C THR A 212 16.28 5.50 4.47
N ASN A 213 16.57 4.82 5.58
CA ASN A 213 17.78 4.04 5.73
C ASN A 213 17.70 2.71 4.98
N GLU A 214 18.19 2.71 3.75
CA GLU A 214 18.11 1.56 2.83
C GLU A 214 18.80 0.32 3.39
N ASN A 215 19.95 0.48 4.04
CA ASN A 215 20.67 -0.65 4.63
C ASN A 215 19.83 -1.34 5.71
N LEU A 216 19.09 -0.58 6.50
CA LEU A 216 18.24 -1.16 7.56
C LEU A 216 17.02 -1.85 6.99
N PHE A 217 16.24 -1.20 6.11
CA PHE A 217 15.02 -1.83 5.65
C PHE A 217 15.27 -3.04 4.75
N THR A 218 16.34 -3.05 3.97
CA THR A 218 16.72 -4.21 3.16
C THR A 218 17.19 -5.40 3.98
N GLN A 219 17.79 -5.17 5.16
CA GLN A 219 18.21 -6.24 6.08
C GLN A 219 17.07 -6.73 6.98
N LEU A 220 16.25 -5.82 7.49
CA LEU A 220 15.27 -6.13 8.53
C LEU A 220 13.91 -6.54 7.97
N ALA A 221 13.46 -5.88 6.88
CA ALA A 221 12.13 -6.10 6.29
C ALA A 221 12.15 -6.11 4.74
N PRO A 222 13.00 -6.92 4.07
CA PRO A 222 13.27 -6.82 2.63
C PRO A 222 12.07 -7.00 1.72
N THR A 223 10.99 -7.62 2.19
CA THR A 223 9.80 -7.96 1.39
C THR A 223 8.50 -7.40 1.95
N ASN A 224 8.56 -6.67 3.07
CA ASN A 224 7.36 -6.16 3.74
C ASN A 224 7.53 -4.71 4.19
N ASP A 225 7.35 -3.81 3.26
CA ASP A 225 7.39 -2.36 3.45
C ASP A 225 6.35 -1.87 4.47
N ASP A 226 5.16 -2.48 4.53
CA ASP A 226 4.13 -2.17 5.53
C ASP A 226 4.63 -2.34 6.98
N ILE A 227 5.47 -3.36 7.25
CA ILE A 227 6.08 -3.54 8.58
C ILE A 227 7.00 -2.38 8.90
N TRP A 228 7.87 -2.03 7.95
CA TRP A 228 8.83 -0.95 8.12
C TRP A 228 8.13 0.39 8.34
N PHE A 229 7.20 0.76 7.46
CA PHE A 229 6.47 2.02 7.54
C PHE A 229 5.67 2.14 8.85
N TRP A 230 5.00 1.05 9.25
CA TRP A 230 4.30 1.00 10.53
C TRP A 230 5.24 1.20 11.72
N LEU A 231 6.36 0.47 11.78
CA LEU A 231 7.24 0.53 12.94
C LEU A 231 8.05 1.84 12.99
N MET A 232 8.38 2.44 11.86
CA MET A 232 8.94 3.80 11.82
C MET A 232 7.95 4.84 12.36
N ALA A 233 6.65 4.69 12.09
CA ALA A 233 5.63 5.52 12.73
C ALA A 233 5.57 5.31 14.25
N VAL A 234 5.61 4.05 14.71
CA VAL A 234 5.59 3.73 16.15
C VAL A 234 6.80 4.33 16.88
N ILE A 235 8.00 4.19 16.32
CA ILE A 235 9.22 4.78 16.90
C ILE A 235 9.06 6.30 17.02
N ASN A 236 8.56 6.94 15.98
CA ASN A 236 8.30 8.38 15.93
C ASN A 236 7.22 8.86 16.93
N GLY A 237 6.45 7.94 17.52
CA GLY A 237 5.32 8.29 18.39
C GLY A 237 4.02 8.57 17.63
N THR A 238 3.98 8.30 16.35
CA THR A 238 2.81 8.50 15.48
C THR A 238 1.90 7.28 15.53
N LYS A 239 0.66 7.46 15.93
CA LYS A 239 -0.36 6.40 15.92
C LYS A 239 -1.00 6.26 14.54
N ILE A 240 -1.50 5.06 14.26
CA ILE A 240 -2.23 4.76 13.03
C ILE A 240 -3.72 4.66 13.35
N VAL A 241 -4.53 5.33 12.53
CA VAL A 241 -5.99 5.30 12.61
C VAL A 241 -6.58 4.70 11.34
N GLN A 242 -7.48 3.74 11.51
CA GLN A 242 -8.34 3.32 10.43
C GLN A 242 -9.47 4.33 10.30
N ILE A 243 -9.68 4.87 9.10
CA ILE A 243 -10.71 5.89 8.89
C ILE A 243 -12.11 5.32 9.08
N LYS A 244 -13.04 6.19 9.51
CA LYS A 244 -14.47 5.86 9.55
C LYS A 244 -15.01 5.73 8.14
N HIS A 245 -16.03 4.88 7.97
CA HIS A 245 -16.63 4.63 6.66
C HIS A 245 -15.58 4.26 5.61
N ASN A 246 -14.58 3.49 6.05
CA ASN A 246 -13.58 2.93 5.14
C ASN A 246 -14.30 2.12 4.05
N GLN A 247 -13.67 2.12 2.90
CA GLN A 247 -14.12 1.27 1.82
C GLN A 247 -13.80 -0.18 2.13
N ASP A 248 -14.56 -1.08 1.57
CA ASP A 248 -14.11 -2.46 1.41
C ASP A 248 -12.79 -2.51 0.62
N ASP A 249 -12.10 -3.64 0.68
CA ASP A 249 -10.91 -3.85 -0.15
C ASP A 249 -11.21 -3.44 -1.60
N PRO A 250 -10.35 -2.66 -2.25
CA PRO A 250 -10.57 -2.26 -3.63
C PRO A 250 -10.60 -3.49 -4.54
N PRO A 251 -11.29 -3.44 -5.69
CA PRO A 251 -11.25 -4.50 -6.68
C PRO A 251 -9.82 -4.75 -7.15
N GLU A 252 -9.38 -5.99 -7.11
CA GLU A 252 -8.11 -6.43 -7.69
C GLU A 252 -8.25 -6.52 -9.21
N ILE A 253 -7.21 -6.14 -9.94
CA ILE A 253 -7.13 -6.33 -11.40
C ILE A 253 -6.85 -7.80 -11.66
N GLU A 254 -7.75 -8.49 -12.38
CA GLU A 254 -7.74 -9.95 -12.49
C GLU A 254 -6.44 -10.48 -13.11
N GLU A 255 -5.91 -9.81 -14.10
CA GLU A 255 -4.68 -10.16 -14.80
C GLU A 255 -3.45 -10.16 -13.89
N THR A 256 -3.50 -9.42 -12.79
CA THR A 256 -2.39 -9.34 -11.82
C THR A 256 -2.40 -10.47 -10.79
N LEU A 257 -3.50 -11.21 -10.65
CA LEU A 257 -3.68 -12.24 -9.61
C LEU A 257 -2.80 -13.47 -9.80
N THR A 258 -2.37 -13.74 -11.02
CA THR A 258 -1.54 -14.90 -11.36
C THR A 258 -0.06 -14.55 -11.48
N GLY A 259 0.27 -13.26 -11.43
CA GLY A 259 1.64 -12.76 -11.54
C GLY A 259 2.44 -12.79 -10.23
N PRO A 260 3.68 -12.32 -10.26
CA PRO A 260 4.49 -12.14 -9.07
C PRO A 260 3.80 -11.24 -8.05
N CYS A 261 3.67 -11.72 -6.80
CA CYS A 261 3.09 -10.98 -5.68
C CYS A 261 3.92 -11.20 -4.43
N LEU A 262 4.26 -10.12 -3.73
CA LEU A 262 4.95 -10.19 -2.44
C LEU A 262 4.10 -10.88 -1.36
N CYS A 263 2.78 -10.89 -1.51
CA CYS A 263 1.89 -11.63 -0.62
C CYS A 263 2.22 -13.14 -0.60
N HIS A 264 2.53 -13.72 -1.76
CA HIS A 264 2.91 -15.14 -1.85
C HIS A 264 4.26 -15.41 -1.18
N VAL A 265 5.20 -14.47 -1.27
CA VAL A 265 6.51 -14.56 -0.62
C VAL A 265 6.36 -14.45 0.91
N ASN A 266 5.61 -13.48 1.39
CA ASN A 266 5.44 -13.21 2.80
C ASN A 266 4.61 -14.29 3.54
N ASP A 267 3.67 -14.94 2.85
CA ASP A 267 2.80 -15.99 3.42
C ASP A 267 3.34 -17.40 3.20
N SER A 268 4.48 -17.57 2.48
CA SER A 268 5.08 -18.87 2.22
C SER A 268 5.96 -19.36 3.37
N GLY A 269 5.96 -20.70 3.60
CA GLY A 269 6.89 -21.39 4.50
C GLY A 269 6.85 -20.92 5.95
N GLU A 270 7.94 -20.33 6.46
CA GLU A 270 8.12 -19.92 7.87
C GLU A 270 7.32 -18.65 8.26
N ASN A 271 6.40 -18.18 7.45
CA ASN A 271 5.67 -16.92 7.63
C ASN A 271 6.63 -15.73 7.83
N LEU A 272 7.21 -15.29 6.73
CA LEU A 272 8.22 -14.21 6.71
C LEU A 272 7.75 -12.90 7.36
N PHE A 273 6.44 -12.68 7.44
CA PHE A 273 5.89 -11.55 8.18
C PHE A 273 6.39 -11.52 9.63
N TYR A 274 6.27 -12.64 10.36
CA TYR A 274 6.70 -12.66 11.77
C TYR A 274 8.22 -12.64 11.91
N VAL A 275 8.95 -13.25 10.97
CA VAL A 275 10.43 -13.20 10.95
C VAL A 275 10.91 -11.76 10.80
N GLN A 276 10.38 -11.03 9.84
CA GLN A 276 10.74 -9.62 9.60
C GLN A 276 10.29 -8.74 10.77
N LEU A 277 9.11 -8.96 11.32
CA LEU A 277 8.61 -8.23 12.49
C LEU A 277 9.56 -8.38 13.69
N GLU A 278 9.99 -9.60 14.02
CA GLU A 278 10.89 -9.83 15.13
C GLU A 278 12.30 -9.24 14.88
N LYS A 279 12.79 -9.25 13.62
CA LYS A 279 14.05 -8.58 13.28
C LYS A 279 14.01 -7.09 13.60
N VAL A 280 12.93 -6.39 13.23
CA VAL A 280 12.81 -4.96 13.51
C VAL A 280 12.63 -4.70 15.01
N PHE A 281 11.84 -5.51 15.72
CA PHE A 281 11.71 -5.38 17.17
C PHE A 281 13.01 -5.59 17.91
N ASN A 282 13.85 -6.55 17.50
CA ASN A 282 15.13 -6.82 18.12
C ASN A 282 16.18 -5.74 17.82
N HIS A 283 16.01 -4.99 16.72
CA HIS A 283 16.93 -3.91 16.37
C HIS A 283 16.67 -2.62 17.16
N TYR A 284 15.40 -2.33 17.48
CA TYR A 284 15.02 -1.11 18.19
C TYR A 284 14.54 -1.43 19.61
N GLU A 285 15.37 -1.08 20.60
CA GLU A 285 15.07 -1.30 22.02
C GLU A 285 13.76 -0.60 22.44
N GLY A 286 12.94 -1.27 23.23
CA GLY A 286 11.65 -0.73 23.74
C GLY A 286 10.52 -0.64 22.70
N LEU A 287 10.78 -0.91 21.41
CA LEU A 287 9.78 -0.82 20.37
C LEU A 287 8.66 -1.85 20.55
N LYS A 288 9.01 -3.07 20.87
CA LYS A 288 8.08 -4.17 21.11
C LYS A 288 7.14 -3.86 22.28
N GLU A 289 7.67 -3.38 23.37
CA GLU A 289 6.97 -2.95 24.58
C GLU A 289 6.01 -1.80 24.29
N LYS A 290 6.44 -0.83 23.47
CA LYS A 290 5.62 0.29 23.04
C LYS A 290 4.38 -0.16 22.25
N VAL A 291 4.53 -1.13 21.34
CA VAL A 291 3.40 -1.73 20.63
C VAL A 291 2.49 -2.49 21.58
N ILE A 292 3.07 -3.30 22.50
CA ILE A 292 2.29 -4.11 23.46
C ILE A 292 1.49 -3.23 24.43
N SER A 293 2.03 -2.14 24.90
CA SER A 293 1.36 -1.23 25.85
C SER A 293 0.08 -0.62 25.29
N ASP A 294 -0.03 -0.51 23.96
CA ASP A 294 -1.17 0.09 23.24
C ASP A 294 -2.16 -0.96 22.68
N MET A 295 -2.00 -2.24 23.05
CA MET A 295 -2.88 -3.35 22.61
C MET A 295 -4.20 -3.47 23.41
N LYS A 296 -4.42 -2.63 24.38
CA LYS A 296 -5.57 -2.66 25.30
C LYS A 296 -6.90 -2.33 24.63
#